data_7ab24f6c38ca1facf200246166fdd8c6
#
_entry.id   7ab24f6c38ca1facf200246166fdd8c6
#
_cell.length_a   1.000
_cell.length_b   1.000
_cell.length_c   1.000
_cell.angle_alpha   90.00
_cell.angle_beta   90.00
_cell.angle_gamma   90.00
#
_symmetry.space_group_name_H-M   'P 1'
#
loop_
_entity.id
_entity.type
_entity.pdbx_description
1 polymer ?
#
loop_
_entity_poly.entity_id
_entity_poly.type
_entity_poly.pdbx_seq_one_letter_code
_entity_poly.pdbx_strand_id
1 'polypeptide(L)'
;MITEIFKKILLFYVIFYKKKCINNSRKFVKDITQCPKLKPRQTPPKSVHDLRIDDIKVIMAIGDSITAGFGAKGHHANIPIDIHNLHENRGVSFSIGGDPGAVTIANFIKHYSPELIGSSTGDHLVELCYGLICPPYQYKPKKDRFNAAQSGMMASNLTIELNYLLDQLYKEPMEVVLKSYKYLTFFIGSNDICFRCSNDLPWLTSKQFEDYLKSTLEIIRREIPNTVVNLLGVFNVSQVYNFHKEEYCKGWGLVAEYECSCAFAPGIFGTLNRKKMDETSMEYNKAIRNVVDYYASHKSDSFAVMYQEFDIDLTTFPVEGLSNVDCFHPSTKSHDFITKIFWNNLVLPASKRGGRIEWEDNVGIRCFEENDRINTNIHP
;
A
#
# COMPACT_ATOMS: atom_id res chain seq x y z
N MET A 1 4.90 12.83 -60.11
CA MET A 1 5.99 12.26 -59.29
C MET A 1 6.05 12.81 -57.87
N ILE A 2 6.04 14.11 -57.67
CA ILE A 2 6.09 14.74 -56.33
C ILE A 2 4.84 14.43 -55.47
N THR A 3 3.66 14.40 -56.07
CA THR A 3 2.37 14.12 -55.39
C THR A 3 2.23 12.67 -54.89
N GLU A 4 2.85 11.70 -55.54
CA GLU A 4 2.81 10.30 -55.08
C GLU A 4 3.78 10.04 -53.91
N ILE A 5 4.91 10.74 -53.88
CA ILE A 5 5.88 10.68 -52.78
C ILE A 5 5.24 11.26 -51.50
N PHE A 6 4.54 12.40 -51.62
CA PHE A 6 3.82 13.00 -50.48
C PHE A 6 2.71 12.09 -49.91
N LYS A 7 1.96 11.40 -50.79
CA LYS A 7 0.94 10.44 -50.36
C LYS A 7 1.55 9.23 -49.63
N LYS A 8 2.68 8.72 -50.08
CA LYS A 8 3.38 7.60 -49.41
C LYS A 8 3.98 8.03 -48.07
N ILE A 9 4.54 9.24 -47.97
CA ILE A 9 5.05 9.77 -46.69
C ILE A 9 3.91 10.01 -45.71
N LEU A 10 2.78 10.58 -46.16
CA LEU A 10 1.62 10.80 -45.28
C LEU A 10 1.00 9.47 -44.80
N LEU A 11 0.92 8.46 -45.70
CA LEU A 11 0.43 7.14 -45.36
C LEU A 11 1.37 6.43 -44.36
N PHE A 12 2.68 6.58 -44.54
CA PHE A 12 3.68 6.04 -43.60
C PHE A 12 3.59 6.73 -42.22
N TYR A 13 3.38 8.07 -42.19
CA TYR A 13 3.18 8.83 -40.96
C TYR A 13 1.88 8.43 -40.25
N VAL A 14 0.78 8.28 -41.00
CA VAL A 14 -0.52 7.86 -40.43
C VAL A 14 -0.48 6.41 -39.91
N ILE A 15 0.22 5.51 -40.63
CA ILE A 15 0.39 4.11 -40.20
C ILE A 15 1.31 4.05 -38.96
N PHE A 16 2.38 4.84 -38.96
CA PHE A 16 3.32 4.88 -37.81
C PHE A 16 2.68 5.54 -36.58
N TYR A 17 1.90 6.62 -36.76
CA TYR A 17 1.15 7.27 -35.70
C TYR A 17 0.02 6.40 -35.16
N LYS A 18 -0.76 5.74 -36.05
CA LYS A 18 -1.76 4.74 -35.63
C LYS A 18 -1.12 3.56 -34.91
N LYS A 19 0.01 3.04 -35.37
CA LYS A 19 0.74 1.96 -34.66
C LYS A 19 1.28 2.41 -33.30
N LYS A 20 1.74 3.66 -33.19
CA LYS A 20 2.22 4.24 -31.92
C LYS A 20 1.05 4.53 -30.95
N CYS A 21 -0.10 5.00 -31.44
CA CYS A 21 -1.31 5.18 -30.66
C CYS A 21 -1.95 3.84 -30.23
N ILE A 22 -1.94 2.83 -31.13
CA ILE A 22 -2.48 1.49 -30.83
C ILE A 22 -1.58 0.77 -29.80
N ASN A 23 -0.25 0.96 -29.86
CA ASN A 23 0.65 0.40 -28.83
C ASN A 23 0.52 1.12 -27.48
N ASN A 24 0.22 2.42 -27.45
CA ASN A 24 0.02 3.14 -26.18
C ASN A 24 -1.36 2.81 -25.56
N SER A 25 -2.40 2.57 -26.37
CA SER A 25 -3.74 2.21 -25.85
C SER A 25 -3.82 0.78 -25.28
N ARG A 26 -2.86 -0.11 -25.59
CA ARG A 26 -2.78 -1.46 -25.03
C ARG A 26 -2.01 -1.56 -23.71
N LYS A 27 -1.34 -0.51 -23.31
CA LYS A 27 -0.49 -0.51 -22.10
C LYS A 27 -1.28 -0.31 -20.82
N PHE A 28 -2.45 0.34 -20.89
CA PHE A 28 -3.33 0.58 -19.74
C PHE A 28 -4.75 0.07 -20.07
N VAL A 29 -5.33 -0.63 -19.09
CA VAL A 29 -6.67 -1.23 -19.18
C VAL A 29 -7.52 -0.80 -18.00
N LYS A 30 -8.83 -1.05 -18.08
CA LYS A 30 -9.76 -0.78 -16.96
C LYS A 30 -9.79 -1.92 -15.94
N ASP A 31 -9.54 -3.13 -16.39
CA ASP A 31 -9.58 -4.36 -15.60
C ASP A 31 -8.34 -5.19 -15.88
N ILE A 32 -7.69 -5.71 -14.83
CA ILE A 32 -6.46 -6.51 -14.94
C ILE A 32 -6.64 -7.75 -15.83
N THR A 33 -7.83 -8.30 -15.89
CA THR A 33 -8.13 -9.48 -16.74
C THR A 33 -7.97 -9.22 -18.25
N GLN A 34 -7.97 -7.94 -18.64
CA GLN A 34 -7.72 -7.52 -20.03
C GLN A 34 -6.23 -7.51 -20.39
N CYS A 35 -5.35 -7.62 -19.39
CA CYS A 35 -3.92 -7.70 -19.63
C CYS A 35 -3.53 -9.08 -20.19
N PRO A 36 -2.66 -9.14 -21.21
CA PRO A 36 -2.16 -10.42 -21.72
C PRO A 36 -1.31 -11.11 -20.66
N LYS A 37 -1.36 -12.45 -20.64
CA LYS A 37 -0.44 -13.23 -19.83
C LYS A 37 0.97 -13.10 -20.35
N LEU A 38 1.96 -13.12 -19.47
CA LEU A 38 3.37 -13.15 -19.84
C LEU A 38 3.74 -14.55 -20.38
N LYS A 39 4.63 -14.57 -21.36
CA LYS A 39 5.22 -15.82 -21.80
C LYS A 39 6.09 -16.41 -20.69
N PRO A 40 6.14 -17.73 -20.55
CA PRO A 40 7.02 -18.38 -19.57
C PRO A 40 8.44 -17.85 -19.67
N ARG A 41 9.03 -17.55 -18.52
CA ARG A 41 10.41 -17.09 -18.44
C ARG A 41 11.37 -18.24 -18.83
N GLN A 42 12.33 -17.95 -19.70
CA GLN A 42 13.31 -18.98 -20.16
C GLN A 42 14.39 -19.27 -19.13
N THR A 43 14.79 -18.22 -18.35
CA THR A 43 15.82 -18.34 -17.32
C THR A 43 15.28 -17.83 -16.00
N PRO A 44 15.50 -18.55 -14.87
CA PRO A 44 15.08 -18.06 -13.56
C PRO A 44 15.67 -16.69 -13.25
N PRO A 45 15.02 -15.88 -12.39
CA PRO A 45 15.59 -14.61 -11.93
C PRO A 45 16.89 -14.88 -11.15
N LYS A 46 17.88 -14.00 -11.34
CA LYS A 46 19.19 -14.13 -10.71
C LYS A 46 19.20 -13.58 -9.28
N SER A 47 18.33 -12.64 -9.00
CA SER A 47 18.22 -11.98 -7.71
C SER A 47 16.87 -11.26 -7.58
N VAL A 48 16.60 -10.67 -6.41
CA VAL A 48 15.44 -9.80 -6.18
C VAL A 48 15.44 -8.54 -7.07
N HIS A 49 16.57 -8.21 -7.69
CA HIS A 49 16.70 -7.07 -8.62
C HIS A 49 16.36 -7.40 -10.09
N ASP A 50 16.06 -8.69 -10.37
CA ASP A 50 15.73 -9.18 -11.72
C ASP A 50 14.30 -9.77 -11.79
N LEU A 51 13.41 -9.38 -10.89
CA LEU A 51 12.08 -9.96 -10.80
C LEU A 51 11.12 -9.38 -11.82
N ARG A 52 10.47 -10.26 -12.56
CA ARG A 52 9.19 -10.01 -13.24
C ARG A 52 8.06 -10.20 -12.24
N ILE A 53 6.90 -9.66 -12.56
CA ILE A 53 5.74 -9.75 -11.68
C ILE A 53 5.26 -11.22 -11.48
N ASP A 54 5.39 -12.06 -12.49
CA ASP A 54 5.01 -13.48 -12.45
C ASP A 54 6.02 -14.38 -11.72
N ASP A 55 7.20 -13.85 -11.36
CA ASP A 55 8.16 -14.55 -10.49
C ASP A 55 7.71 -14.52 -9.01
N ILE A 56 6.84 -13.58 -8.62
CA ILE A 56 6.34 -13.48 -7.24
C ILE A 56 5.37 -14.62 -6.95
N LYS A 57 5.67 -15.42 -5.92
CA LYS A 57 4.85 -16.57 -5.50
C LYS A 57 4.23 -16.39 -4.11
N VAL A 58 4.72 -15.42 -3.34
CA VAL A 58 4.24 -15.14 -2.00
C VAL A 58 4.01 -13.63 -1.86
N ILE A 59 2.85 -13.24 -1.32
CA ILE A 59 2.56 -11.86 -0.97
C ILE A 59 2.35 -11.73 0.54
N MET A 60 2.87 -10.65 1.11
CA MET A 60 2.83 -10.36 2.54
C MET A 60 2.54 -8.89 2.76
N ALA A 61 2.00 -8.55 3.93
CA ALA A 61 1.82 -7.16 4.34
C ALA A 61 2.04 -6.98 5.85
N ILE A 62 2.62 -5.84 6.20
CA ILE A 62 2.79 -5.31 7.55
C ILE A 62 2.25 -3.88 7.52
N GLY A 63 1.52 -3.46 8.55
CA GLY A 63 0.98 -2.11 8.61
C GLY A 63 -0.13 -1.90 9.62
N ASP A 64 -0.84 -0.81 9.48
CA ASP A 64 -1.93 -0.41 10.35
C ASP A 64 -3.33 -0.79 9.79
N SER A 65 -4.36 -0.14 10.31
CA SER A 65 -5.77 -0.29 9.91
C SER A 65 -6.00 -0.10 8.40
N ILE A 66 -5.25 0.77 7.75
CA ILE A 66 -5.37 1.00 6.30
C ILE A 66 -4.95 -0.27 5.54
N THR A 67 -3.86 -0.90 5.93
CA THR A 67 -3.39 -2.17 5.36
C THR A 67 -4.28 -3.34 5.78
N ALA A 68 -4.87 -3.30 6.97
CA ALA A 68 -5.87 -4.28 7.42
C ALA A 68 -7.21 -4.15 6.66
N GLY A 69 -7.49 -3.00 6.05
CA GLY A 69 -8.74 -2.71 5.34
C GLY A 69 -9.90 -2.37 6.28
N PHE A 70 -9.60 -1.70 7.42
CA PHE A 70 -10.63 -1.31 8.38
C PHE A 70 -11.69 -0.43 7.74
N GLY A 71 -12.96 -0.79 7.94
CA GLY A 71 -14.12 -0.04 7.49
C GLY A 71 -14.25 0.11 5.96
N ALA A 72 -13.39 -0.53 5.15
CA ALA A 72 -13.29 -0.25 3.72
C ALA A 72 -14.61 -0.48 2.96
N LYS A 73 -15.45 -1.44 3.34
CA LYS A 73 -16.76 -1.69 2.72
C LYS A 73 -17.87 -0.79 3.25
N GLY A 74 -17.57 0.06 4.23
CA GLY A 74 -18.54 0.94 4.84
C GLY A 74 -19.59 0.20 5.69
N HIS A 75 -20.63 0.93 6.10
CA HIS A 75 -21.77 0.37 6.80
C HIS A 75 -23.01 0.29 5.90
N HIS A 76 -23.89 -0.66 6.20
CA HIS A 76 -25.10 -0.91 5.41
C HIS A 76 -26.39 -0.44 6.11
N ALA A 77 -26.33 0.08 7.33
CA ALA A 77 -27.51 0.49 8.10
C ALA A 77 -27.39 1.92 8.61
N ASN A 78 -28.54 2.61 8.70
CA ASN A 78 -28.63 3.98 9.24
C ASN A 78 -28.51 4.04 10.79
N ILE A 79 -27.86 3.07 11.41
CA ILE A 79 -27.67 3.00 12.86
C ILE A 79 -26.26 3.51 13.17
N PRO A 80 -26.11 4.63 13.90
CA PRO A 80 -24.82 5.29 14.09
C PRO A 80 -23.75 4.48 14.82
N ILE A 81 -24.09 3.53 15.65
CA ILE A 81 -23.12 2.71 16.39
C ILE A 81 -23.58 1.25 16.32
N ASP A 82 -23.20 0.58 15.25
CA ASP A 82 -23.33 -0.87 15.15
C ASP A 82 -21.94 -1.49 15.14
N ILE A 83 -21.64 -2.28 16.17
CA ILE A 83 -20.37 -3.01 16.29
C ILE A 83 -20.12 -3.91 15.06
N HIS A 84 -21.17 -4.34 14.36
CA HIS A 84 -21.06 -5.12 13.13
C HIS A 84 -20.47 -4.33 11.95
N ASN A 85 -20.37 -3.00 12.05
CA ASN A 85 -19.73 -2.16 11.04
C ASN A 85 -18.23 -1.99 11.27
N LEU A 86 -17.73 -2.33 12.47
CA LEU A 86 -16.32 -2.21 12.84
C LEU A 86 -15.54 -3.44 12.38
N HIS A 87 -15.46 -3.61 11.07
CA HIS A 87 -14.76 -4.74 10.45
C HIS A 87 -13.47 -4.33 9.76
N GLU A 88 -12.47 -5.19 9.85
CA GLU A 88 -11.34 -5.19 8.95
C GLU A 88 -11.71 -6.00 7.72
N ASN A 89 -11.89 -5.31 6.59
CA ASN A 89 -12.30 -5.90 5.32
C ASN A 89 -11.06 -6.42 4.57
N ARG A 90 -10.40 -7.42 5.16
CA ARG A 90 -9.12 -7.99 4.76
C ARG A 90 -9.04 -8.33 3.28
N GLY A 91 -10.14 -8.86 2.71
CA GLY A 91 -10.21 -9.32 1.33
C GLY A 91 -10.18 -8.22 0.28
N VAL A 92 -10.40 -6.94 0.66
CA VAL A 92 -10.35 -5.78 -0.25
C VAL A 92 -9.21 -4.81 0.07
N SER A 93 -8.31 -5.17 1.00
CA SER A 93 -7.12 -4.38 1.30
C SER A 93 -6.31 -4.13 0.03
N PHE A 94 -5.96 -2.89 -0.25
CA PHE A 94 -5.23 -2.46 -1.45
C PHE A 94 -3.96 -3.28 -1.70
N SER A 95 -3.26 -3.64 -0.64
CA SER A 95 -1.95 -4.28 -0.68
C SER A 95 -2.02 -5.79 -0.89
N ILE A 96 -2.95 -6.48 -0.21
CA ILE A 96 -2.88 -7.93 -0.04
C ILE A 96 -4.23 -8.63 -0.14
N GLY A 97 -5.34 -7.90 -0.28
CA GLY A 97 -6.67 -8.48 -0.38
C GLY A 97 -6.83 -9.44 -1.56
N GLY A 98 -7.45 -10.59 -1.34
CA GLY A 98 -7.62 -11.66 -2.32
C GLY A 98 -9.06 -12.03 -2.62
N ASP A 99 -10.06 -11.23 -2.19
CA ASP A 99 -11.45 -11.47 -2.54
C ASP A 99 -11.64 -11.43 -4.06
N PRO A 100 -12.45 -12.31 -4.63
CA PRO A 100 -12.72 -12.32 -6.08
C PRO A 100 -13.24 -10.96 -6.57
N GLY A 101 -12.62 -10.43 -7.62
CA GLY A 101 -12.99 -9.15 -8.22
C GLY A 101 -12.47 -7.91 -7.49
N ALA A 102 -11.88 -8.02 -6.31
CA ALA A 102 -11.28 -6.88 -5.64
C ALA A 102 -10.06 -6.34 -6.40
N VAL A 103 -9.98 -5.02 -6.48
CA VAL A 103 -8.85 -4.31 -7.12
C VAL A 103 -7.74 -4.17 -6.08
N THR A 104 -6.79 -5.10 -6.10
CA THR A 104 -5.71 -5.19 -5.10
C THR A 104 -4.39 -5.60 -5.76
N ILE A 105 -3.26 -5.24 -5.14
CA ILE A 105 -1.94 -5.68 -5.60
C ILE A 105 -1.87 -7.22 -5.67
N ALA A 106 -2.44 -7.90 -4.66
CA ALA A 106 -2.48 -9.36 -4.63
C ALA A 106 -3.20 -9.96 -5.84
N ASN A 107 -4.41 -9.49 -6.17
CA ASN A 107 -5.17 -9.97 -7.31
C ASN A 107 -4.49 -9.61 -8.64
N PHE A 108 -3.81 -8.46 -8.71
CA PHE A 108 -3.05 -8.08 -9.90
C PHE A 108 -1.82 -8.98 -10.10
N ILE A 109 -1.08 -9.31 -9.03
CA ILE A 109 0.00 -10.28 -9.11
C ILE A 109 -0.56 -11.66 -9.48
N LYS A 110 -1.66 -12.08 -8.85
CA LYS A 110 -2.31 -13.38 -9.11
C LYS A 110 -2.77 -13.53 -10.56
N HIS A 111 -3.11 -12.43 -11.23
CA HIS A 111 -3.39 -12.46 -12.67
C HIS A 111 -2.19 -12.99 -13.46
N TYR A 112 -0.96 -12.62 -13.11
CA TYR A 112 0.27 -13.08 -13.79
C TYR A 112 0.88 -14.34 -13.16
N SER A 113 0.68 -14.54 -11.87
CA SER A 113 1.17 -15.66 -11.06
C SER A 113 0.01 -16.37 -10.34
N PRO A 114 -0.74 -17.26 -11.01
CA PRO A 114 -1.96 -17.88 -10.44
C PRO A 114 -1.73 -18.67 -9.16
N GLU A 115 -0.50 -19.13 -8.92
CA GLU A 115 -0.07 -19.88 -7.73
C GLU A 115 0.29 -19.00 -6.53
N LEU A 116 0.04 -17.68 -6.62
CA LEU A 116 0.32 -16.74 -5.54
C LEU A 116 -0.40 -17.17 -4.26
N ILE A 117 0.36 -17.27 -3.17
CA ILE A 117 -0.16 -17.53 -1.83
C ILE A 117 0.02 -16.30 -0.92
N GLY A 118 -0.73 -16.27 0.18
CA GLY A 118 -0.60 -15.26 1.24
C GLY A 118 -1.69 -14.20 1.25
N SER A 119 -2.48 -14.06 0.18
CA SER A 119 -3.56 -13.06 0.11
C SER A 119 -4.60 -13.26 1.21
N SER A 120 -4.98 -12.18 1.89
CA SER A 120 -6.06 -12.18 2.89
C SER A 120 -7.44 -12.22 2.22
N THR A 121 -8.45 -12.75 2.93
CA THR A 121 -9.81 -12.93 2.37
C THR A 121 -10.91 -12.59 3.37
N GLY A 122 -12.04 -12.11 2.85
CA GLY A 122 -13.21 -11.79 3.65
C GLY A 122 -12.96 -10.66 4.64
N ASP A 123 -13.65 -10.73 5.76
CA ASP A 123 -13.58 -9.74 6.84
C ASP A 123 -13.75 -10.39 8.21
N HIS A 124 -13.40 -9.68 9.25
CA HIS A 124 -13.73 -10.01 10.63
C HIS A 124 -13.84 -8.74 11.47
N LEU A 125 -14.46 -8.88 12.64
CA LEU A 125 -14.55 -7.78 13.59
C LEU A 125 -13.15 -7.24 13.91
N VAL A 126 -13.03 -5.92 13.98
CA VAL A 126 -11.79 -5.27 14.36
C VAL A 126 -11.29 -5.74 15.72
N GLU A 127 -10.00 -5.96 15.78
CA GLU A 127 -9.28 -6.28 17.01
C GLU A 127 -8.15 -5.27 17.13
N LEU A 128 -8.26 -4.41 18.16
CA LEU A 128 -7.38 -3.24 18.29
C LEU A 128 -6.07 -3.61 19.00
N CYS A 129 -4.96 -3.24 18.39
CA CYS A 129 -3.67 -3.15 19.04
C CYS A 129 -3.20 -1.70 19.00
N TYR A 130 -3.18 -1.00 20.12
CA TYR A 130 -2.97 0.43 20.17
C TYR A 130 -1.90 0.79 21.23
N GLY A 131 -0.72 1.14 20.78
CA GLY A 131 0.40 1.45 21.66
C GLY A 131 0.73 0.29 22.61
N LEU A 132 0.53 0.51 23.93
CA LEU A 132 0.76 -0.52 24.95
C LEU A 132 -0.41 -1.51 25.13
N ILE A 133 -1.56 -1.21 24.56
CA ILE A 133 -2.76 -2.06 24.64
C ILE A 133 -2.83 -2.92 23.40
N CYS A 134 -2.31 -4.12 23.51
CA CYS A 134 -2.29 -5.08 22.40
C CYS A 134 -2.67 -6.47 22.95
N PRO A 135 -3.97 -6.80 23.01
CA PRO A 135 -4.43 -8.10 23.49
C PRO A 135 -3.85 -9.24 22.66
N PRO A 136 -3.57 -10.41 23.25
CA PRO A 136 -3.09 -11.57 22.51
C PRO A 136 -4.21 -12.20 21.66
N TYR A 137 -3.82 -13.00 20.64
CA TYR A 137 -4.71 -13.84 19.83
C TYR A 137 -5.71 -13.08 18.95
N GLN A 138 -5.34 -11.91 18.46
CA GLN A 138 -6.23 -11.09 17.64
C GLN A 138 -6.33 -11.54 16.18
N TYR A 139 -5.36 -12.26 15.67
CA TYR A 139 -5.35 -12.70 14.29
C TYR A 139 -6.32 -13.85 14.00
N LYS A 140 -6.91 -13.82 12.80
CA LYS A 140 -7.75 -14.90 12.23
C LYS A 140 -7.00 -15.55 11.06
N PRO A 141 -6.07 -16.46 11.28
CA PRO A 141 -5.12 -16.94 10.26
C PRO A 141 -5.75 -17.44 8.96
N LYS A 142 -6.98 -17.97 9.02
CA LYS A 142 -7.71 -18.41 7.82
C LYS A 142 -8.13 -17.26 6.91
N LYS A 143 -8.35 -16.06 7.46
CA LYS A 143 -8.74 -14.84 6.76
C LYS A 143 -7.54 -13.95 6.50
N ASP A 144 -6.71 -13.75 7.51
CA ASP A 144 -5.55 -12.84 7.45
C ASP A 144 -4.42 -13.38 6.60
N ARG A 145 -4.21 -14.69 6.62
CA ARG A 145 -3.12 -15.31 5.87
C ARG A 145 -1.78 -14.64 6.20
N PHE A 146 -1.13 -13.97 5.24
CA PHE A 146 0.12 -13.23 5.45
C PHE A 146 -0.08 -11.70 5.53
N ASN A 147 -1.31 -11.26 5.78
CA ASN A 147 -1.59 -9.89 6.17
C ASN A 147 -1.44 -9.76 7.69
N ALA A 148 -0.27 -9.32 8.13
CA ALA A 148 0.02 -9.12 9.54
C ALA A 148 -0.41 -7.74 10.06
N ALA A 149 -0.92 -6.87 9.19
CA ALA A 149 -1.40 -5.55 9.57
C ALA A 149 -2.57 -5.64 10.54
N GLN A 150 -2.66 -4.67 11.45
CA GLN A 150 -3.71 -4.63 12.47
C GLN A 150 -4.13 -3.21 12.80
N SER A 151 -5.41 -3.01 13.09
CA SER A 151 -5.94 -1.69 13.44
C SER A 151 -5.31 -1.13 14.70
N GLY A 152 -4.92 0.15 14.66
CA GLY A 152 -4.31 0.84 15.77
C GLY A 152 -2.79 0.66 15.93
N MET A 153 -2.16 -0.18 15.10
CA MET A 153 -0.72 -0.43 15.19
C MET A 153 0.10 0.82 14.99
N MET A 154 1.09 0.98 15.84
CA MET A 154 2.17 1.95 15.77
C MET A 154 3.49 1.28 15.40
N ALA A 155 4.47 2.06 14.98
CA ALA A 155 5.79 1.53 14.66
C ALA A 155 6.43 0.75 15.82
N SER A 156 6.14 1.13 17.06
CA SER A 156 6.58 0.41 18.27
C SER A 156 5.99 -1.00 18.40
N ASN A 157 4.91 -1.32 17.71
CA ASN A 157 4.22 -2.61 17.75
C ASN A 157 4.67 -3.59 16.63
N LEU A 158 5.53 -3.18 15.71
CA LEU A 158 5.94 -3.97 14.54
C LEU A 158 6.45 -5.37 14.86
N THR A 159 7.04 -5.57 16.04
CA THR A 159 7.48 -6.91 16.51
C THR A 159 6.32 -7.89 16.63
N ILE A 160 5.12 -7.43 16.98
CA ILE A 160 3.93 -8.28 17.13
C ILE A 160 3.48 -8.77 15.75
N GLU A 161 3.40 -7.87 14.78
CA GLU A 161 3.05 -8.20 13.40
C GLU A 161 4.07 -9.16 12.77
N LEU A 162 5.35 -8.86 12.99
CA LEU A 162 6.43 -9.68 12.46
C LEU A 162 6.41 -11.10 13.03
N ASN A 163 6.17 -11.25 14.33
CA ASN A 163 6.03 -12.57 14.95
C ASN A 163 4.87 -13.35 14.33
N TYR A 164 3.70 -12.71 14.17
CA TYR A 164 2.58 -13.35 13.49
C TYR A 164 2.94 -13.77 12.05
N LEU A 165 3.55 -12.87 11.28
CA LEU A 165 3.93 -13.15 9.89
C LEU A 165 4.88 -14.34 9.80
N LEU A 166 5.91 -14.39 10.64
CA LEU A 166 6.86 -15.48 10.71
C LEU A 166 6.17 -16.79 11.10
N ASP A 167 5.29 -16.76 12.10
CA ASP A 167 4.52 -17.92 12.55
C ASP A 167 3.64 -18.50 11.42
N GLN A 168 3.05 -17.64 10.60
CA GLN A 168 2.25 -18.10 9.48
C GLN A 168 3.12 -18.63 8.33
N LEU A 169 4.21 -17.91 8.01
CA LEU A 169 5.11 -18.28 6.94
C LEU A 169 5.79 -19.64 7.20
N TYR A 170 6.21 -19.90 8.44
CA TYR A 170 6.84 -21.16 8.81
C TYR A 170 5.89 -22.37 8.87
N LYS A 171 4.59 -22.17 8.69
CA LYS A 171 3.62 -23.26 8.45
C LYS A 171 3.61 -23.73 7.01
N GLU A 172 4.14 -22.93 6.10
CA GLU A 172 4.29 -23.32 4.69
C GLU A 172 5.49 -24.27 4.50
N PRO A 173 5.51 -25.04 3.42
CA PRO A 173 6.67 -25.89 3.11
C PRO A 173 7.97 -25.08 3.09
N MET A 174 9.03 -25.60 3.67
CA MET A 174 10.33 -24.91 3.78
C MET A 174 10.88 -24.49 2.40
N GLU A 175 10.55 -25.23 1.35
CA GLU A 175 10.91 -24.85 -0.01
C GLU A 175 10.25 -23.52 -0.44
N VAL A 176 8.99 -23.30 -0.08
CA VAL A 176 8.27 -22.06 -0.33
C VAL A 176 8.93 -20.92 0.44
N VAL A 177 9.24 -21.14 1.72
CA VAL A 177 9.88 -20.13 2.58
C VAL A 177 11.25 -19.73 2.03
N LEU A 178 12.08 -20.66 1.63
CA LEU A 178 13.48 -20.40 1.26
C LEU A 178 13.66 -20.04 -0.22
N LYS A 179 12.88 -20.62 -1.14
CA LYS A 179 13.15 -20.51 -2.59
C LYS A 179 12.22 -19.53 -3.32
N SER A 180 10.97 -19.37 -2.86
CA SER A 180 10.02 -18.50 -3.55
C SER A 180 10.39 -17.02 -3.41
N TYR A 181 10.22 -16.27 -4.49
CA TYR A 181 10.28 -14.81 -4.42
C TYR A 181 9.02 -14.22 -3.81
N LYS A 182 9.20 -13.26 -2.92
CA LYS A 182 8.16 -12.67 -2.08
C LYS A 182 8.07 -11.16 -2.30
N TYR A 183 6.84 -10.67 -2.24
CA TYR A 183 6.55 -9.24 -2.23
C TYR A 183 5.89 -8.89 -0.91
N LEU A 184 6.44 -7.90 -0.22
CA LEU A 184 5.93 -7.42 1.06
C LEU A 184 5.59 -5.94 0.96
N THR A 185 4.33 -5.56 1.20
CA THR A 185 3.96 -4.17 1.43
C THR A 185 4.16 -3.82 2.89
N PHE A 186 4.87 -2.71 3.14
CA PHE A 186 5.13 -2.21 4.48
C PHE A 186 4.66 -0.77 4.58
N PHE A 187 3.58 -0.54 5.33
CA PHE A 187 2.98 0.78 5.52
C PHE A 187 2.59 0.99 6.98
N ILE A 188 3.27 1.89 7.69
CA ILE A 188 3.07 2.17 9.12
C ILE A 188 3.39 3.64 9.41
N GLY A 189 2.79 4.19 10.48
CA GLY A 189 3.11 5.51 11.01
C GLY A 189 1.92 6.46 11.11
N SER A 190 0.76 6.12 10.53
CA SER A 190 -0.45 6.94 10.60
C SER A 190 -0.91 7.14 12.05
N ASN A 191 -0.93 6.07 12.84
CA ASN A 191 -1.29 6.12 14.25
C ASN A 191 -0.26 6.88 15.09
N ASP A 192 1.03 6.71 14.81
CA ASP A 192 2.10 7.47 15.44
C ASP A 192 1.90 8.98 15.25
N ILE A 193 1.54 9.41 14.04
CA ILE A 193 1.25 10.81 13.71
C ILE A 193 0.03 11.31 14.48
N CYS A 194 -1.04 10.51 14.57
CA CYS A 194 -2.26 10.84 15.30
C CYS A 194 -2.03 11.07 16.81
N PHE A 195 -0.98 10.46 17.38
CA PHE A 195 -0.60 10.64 18.78
C PHE A 195 0.38 11.79 19.02
N ARG A 196 1.11 12.22 18.02
CA ARG A 196 2.26 13.10 18.16
C ARG A 196 1.92 14.51 18.68
N CYS A 197 0.68 14.97 18.52
CA CYS A 197 0.29 16.31 18.97
C CYS A 197 0.18 16.43 20.48
N SER A 198 -0.16 15.34 21.15
CA SER A 198 -0.55 15.40 22.56
C SER A 198 0.63 15.33 23.54
N ASN A 199 1.77 14.76 23.10
CA ASN A 199 2.93 14.62 23.99
C ASN A 199 4.22 14.45 23.17
N ASP A 200 5.34 14.96 23.70
CA ASP A 200 6.69 14.64 23.25
C ASP A 200 7.12 13.27 23.80
N LEU A 201 6.39 12.24 23.39
CA LEU A 201 6.65 10.87 23.83
C LEU A 201 7.95 10.37 23.18
N PRO A 202 8.92 9.87 23.99
CA PRO A 202 10.24 9.49 23.48
C PRO A 202 10.20 8.45 22.37
N TRP A 203 9.19 7.57 22.37
CA TRP A 203 9.03 6.51 21.38
C TRP A 203 8.36 6.94 20.06
N LEU A 204 7.90 8.20 19.97
CA LEU A 204 7.29 8.77 18.75
C LEU A 204 8.24 9.70 17.98
N THR A 205 9.51 9.78 18.36
CA THR A 205 10.47 10.61 17.61
C THR A 205 10.77 9.97 16.25
N SER A 206 11.11 10.80 15.26
CA SER A 206 11.50 10.34 13.92
C SER A 206 12.72 9.39 13.96
N LYS A 207 13.65 9.61 14.90
CA LYS A 207 14.78 8.70 15.13
C LYS A 207 14.32 7.34 15.62
N GLN A 208 13.41 7.29 16.59
CA GLN A 208 12.89 6.03 17.13
C GLN A 208 12.06 5.29 16.08
N PHE A 209 11.27 6.03 15.27
CA PHE A 209 10.54 5.49 14.13
C PHE A 209 11.49 4.84 13.11
N GLU A 210 12.61 5.52 12.77
CA GLU A 210 13.66 4.96 11.91
C GLU A 210 14.23 3.66 12.48
N ASP A 211 14.49 3.62 13.80
CA ASP A 211 15.06 2.45 14.47
C ASP A 211 14.08 1.26 14.49
N TYR A 212 12.79 1.50 14.67
CA TYR A 212 11.76 0.45 14.55
C TYR A 212 11.69 -0.13 13.14
N LEU A 213 11.71 0.72 12.11
CA LEU A 213 11.74 0.26 10.73
C LEU A 213 12.99 -0.58 10.43
N LYS A 214 14.18 -0.08 10.81
CA LYS A 214 15.45 -0.79 10.59
C LYS A 214 15.47 -2.15 11.29
N SER A 215 15.09 -2.21 12.57
CA SER A 215 15.10 -3.46 13.32
C SER A 215 14.14 -4.49 12.72
N THR A 216 12.95 -4.06 12.28
CA THR A 216 11.99 -4.93 11.60
C THR A 216 12.53 -5.44 10.27
N LEU A 217 13.07 -4.56 9.44
CA LEU A 217 13.63 -4.93 8.15
C LEU A 217 14.85 -5.84 8.24
N GLU A 218 15.70 -5.69 9.26
CA GLU A 218 16.84 -6.60 9.51
C GLU A 218 16.36 -8.01 9.89
N ILE A 219 15.28 -8.13 10.65
CA ILE A 219 14.69 -9.45 10.94
C ILE A 219 14.11 -10.05 9.66
N ILE A 220 13.35 -9.28 8.87
CA ILE A 220 12.81 -9.74 7.59
C ILE A 220 13.96 -10.19 6.66
N ARG A 221 15.02 -9.39 6.54
CA ARG A 221 16.18 -9.73 5.72
C ARG A 221 16.84 -11.04 6.11
N ARG A 222 16.91 -11.32 7.40
CA ARG A 222 17.54 -12.53 7.94
C ARG A 222 16.64 -13.75 7.84
N GLU A 223 15.35 -13.60 8.16
CA GLU A 223 14.41 -14.72 8.33
C GLU A 223 13.60 -15.03 7.06
N ILE A 224 13.42 -14.04 6.16
CA ILE A 224 12.54 -14.16 4.99
C ILE A 224 13.35 -13.85 3.71
N PRO A 225 14.18 -14.76 3.23
CA PRO A 225 14.99 -14.54 2.03
C PRO A 225 14.14 -14.38 0.76
N ASN A 226 14.75 -13.88 -0.31
CA ASN A 226 14.12 -13.64 -1.60
C ASN A 226 12.90 -12.70 -1.53
N THR A 227 13.04 -11.61 -0.75
CA THR A 227 11.97 -10.65 -0.49
C THR A 227 12.28 -9.28 -1.08
N VAL A 228 11.32 -8.74 -1.84
CA VAL A 228 11.24 -7.31 -2.16
C VAL A 228 10.23 -6.66 -1.22
N VAL A 229 10.69 -5.72 -0.43
CA VAL A 229 9.85 -4.89 0.43
C VAL A 229 9.48 -3.61 -0.31
N ASN A 230 8.19 -3.36 -0.48
CA ASN A 230 7.64 -2.08 -0.92
C ASN A 230 7.32 -1.24 0.33
N LEU A 231 8.29 -0.43 0.75
CA LEU A 231 8.14 0.47 1.89
C LEU A 231 7.47 1.76 1.41
N LEU A 232 6.29 2.04 1.96
CA LEU A 232 5.49 3.20 1.57
C LEU A 232 5.79 4.39 2.48
N GLY A 233 5.76 5.59 1.90
CA GLY A 233 5.76 6.84 2.67
C GLY A 233 4.49 7.00 3.49
N VAL A 234 4.50 7.93 4.44
CA VAL A 234 3.30 8.36 5.17
C VAL A 234 2.73 9.62 4.54
N PHE A 235 1.40 9.73 4.51
CA PHE A 235 0.70 10.91 4.00
C PHE A 235 0.38 11.89 5.14
N ASN A 236 -0.06 13.10 4.78
CA ASN A 236 -0.49 14.10 5.75
C ASN A 236 -1.87 13.74 6.32
N VAL A 237 -1.88 12.95 7.39
CA VAL A 237 -3.09 12.44 8.05
C VAL A 237 -4.00 13.59 8.53
N SER A 238 -3.45 14.77 8.83
CA SER A 238 -4.20 15.96 9.23
C SER A 238 -5.30 16.37 8.25
N GLN A 239 -5.14 16.01 6.95
CA GLN A 239 -6.06 16.37 5.87
C GLN A 239 -7.46 15.73 6.04
N VAL A 240 -7.59 14.64 6.80
CA VAL A 240 -8.88 14.00 7.12
C VAL A 240 -9.84 14.98 7.79
N TYR A 241 -9.31 15.99 8.49
CA TYR A 241 -10.10 17.06 9.11
C TYR A 241 -10.99 17.83 8.12
N ASN A 242 -10.61 17.88 6.84
CA ASN A 242 -11.38 18.61 5.82
C ASN A 242 -12.77 18.00 5.59
N PHE A 243 -12.96 16.73 5.91
CA PHE A 243 -14.21 15.99 5.68
C PHE A 243 -15.18 16.00 6.88
N HIS A 244 -14.76 16.46 8.05
CA HIS A 244 -15.56 16.38 9.29
C HIS A 244 -16.93 17.11 9.24
N LYS A 245 -17.13 18.04 8.28
CA LYS A 245 -18.37 18.79 8.10
C LYS A 245 -19.27 18.22 7.01
N GLU A 246 -18.80 17.25 6.25
CA GLU A 246 -19.58 16.65 5.18
C GLU A 246 -20.81 15.91 5.72
N GLU A 247 -21.95 16.04 5.03
CA GLU A 247 -23.18 15.34 5.42
C GLU A 247 -23.00 13.83 5.48
N TYR A 248 -22.19 13.31 4.56
CA TYR A 248 -21.79 11.89 4.51
C TYR A 248 -21.12 11.40 5.79
N CYS A 249 -20.46 12.29 6.52
CA CYS A 249 -19.70 12.02 7.75
C CYS A 249 -20.50 12.34 9.04
N LYS A 250 -21.73 12.84 8.92
CA LYS A 250 -22.54 13.16 10.10
C LYS A 250 -22.93 11.92 10.89
N GLY A 251 -22.71 11.99 12.20
CA GLY A 251 -23.04 10.92 13.14
C GLY A 251 -21.86 9.97 13.45
N TRP A 252 -20.79 10.01 12.69
CA TRP A 252 -19.60 9.14 12.87
C TRP A 252 -18.34 9.92 13.31
N GLY A 253 -18.41 11.26 13.34
CA GLY A 253 -17.29 12.11 13.73
C GLY A 253 -16.72 11.82 15.11
N LEU A 254 -17.52 11.26 16.03
CA LEU A 254 -17.05 10.82 17.34
C LEU A 254 -15.99 9.71 17.24
N VAL A 255 -16.15 8.77 16.32
CA VAL A 255 -15.20 7.66 16.15
C VAL A 255 -13.85 8.22 15.67
N ALA A 256 -13.87 9.05 14.61
CA ALA A 256 -12.66 9.70 14.09
C ALA A 256 -11.94 10.58 15.13
N GLU A 257 -12.70 11.27 16.00
CA GLU A 257 -12.14 12.06 17.10
C GLU A 257 -11.36 11.20 18.11
N TYR A 258 -11.81 9.97 18.36
CA TYR A 258 -11.08 9.03 19.21
C TYR A 258 -9.87 8.41 18.48
N GLU A 259 -9.99 8.11 17.20
CA GLU A 259 -8.93 7.49 16.40
C GLU A 259 -7.77 8.43 16.14
N CYS A 260 -8.05 9.73 15.91
CA CYS A 260 -7.04 10.75 15.65
C CYS A 260 -7.38 12.10 16.30
N SER A 261 -7.39 12.13 17.63
CA SER A 261 -7.75 13.34 18.39
C SER A 261 -6.94 14.58 18.01
N CYS A 262 -5.70 14.41 17.55
CA CYS A 262 -4.87 15.50 17.07
C CYS A 262 -5.47 16.20 15.85
N ALA A 263 -6.00 15.44 14.90
CA ALA A 263 -6.57 16.00 13.67
C ALA A 263 -7.86 16.78 13.97
N PHE A 264 -8.70 16.25 14.86
CA PHE A 264 -10.06 16.77 15.11
C PHE A 264 -10.17 17.75 16.27
N ALA A 265 -9.08 18.04 16.99
CA ALA A 265 -9.10 19.05 18.04
C ALA A 265 -9.62 20.42 17.52
N PRO A 266 -10.51 21.09 18.29
CA PRO A 266 -11.15 22.33 17.83
C PRO A 266 -10.24 23.56 17.97
N GLY A 267 -10.60 24.63 17.25
CA GLY A 267 -10.03 25.96 17.39
C GLY A 267 -8.54 26.06 17.06
N ILE A 268 -7.86 27.01 17.71
CA ILE A 268 -6.46 27.32 17.46
C ILE A 268 -5.53 26.15 17.85
N PHE A 269 -5.87 25.44 18.91
CA PHE A 269 -5.12 24.26 19.33
C PHE A 269 -5.17 23.15 18.28
N GLY A 270 -6.35 22.92 17.68
CA GLY A 270 -6.48 21.97 16.59
C GLY A 270 -5.65 22.34 15.37
N THR A 271 -5.59 23.63 15.03
CA THR A 271 -4.74 24.12 13.94
C THR A 271 -3.26 23.88 14.23
N LEU A 272 -2.81 24.14 15.46
CA LEU A 272 -1.42 23.86 15.86
C LEU A 272 -1.10 22.37 15.87
N ASN A 273 -2.05 21.55 16.33
CA ASN A 273 -1.90 20.10 16.33
C ASN A 273 -1.74 19.55 14.90
N ARG A 274 -2.62 19.95 13.97
CA ARG A 274 -2.53 19.54 12.56
C ARG A 274 -1.21 19.98 11.92
N LYS A 275 -0.73 21.18 12.21
CA LYS A 275 0.60 21.61 11.76
C LYS A 275 1.70 20.69 12.29
N LYS A 276 1.66 20.33 13.57
CA LYS A 276 2.63 19.38 14.18
C LYS A 276 2.53 17.98 13.56
N MET A 277 1.33 17.54 13.20
CA MET A 277 1.15 16.28 12.45
C MET A 277 1.83 16.33 11.08
N ASP A 278 1.66 17.43 10.34
CA ASP A 278 2.29 17.61 9.01
C ASP A 278 3.82 17.63 9.12
N GLU A 279 4.35 18.36 10.09
CA GLU A 279 5.80 18.36 10.40
C GLU A 279 6.30 16.94 10.73
N THR A 280 5.55 16.18 11.51
CA THR A 280 5.88 14.77 11.85
C THR A 280 5.85 13.88 10.59
N SER A 281 4.87 14.06 9.70
CA SER A 281 4.80 13.32 8.44
C SER A 281 6.04 13.57 7.58
N MET A 282 6.51 14.81 7.50
CA MET A 282 7.76 15.15 6.79
C MET A 282 8.99 14.51 7.43
N GLU A 283 9.09 14.53 8.76
CA GLU A 283 10.19 13.89 9.51
C GLU A 283 10.20 12.37 9.31
N TYR A 284 9.03 11.73 9.38
CA TYR A 284 8.89 10.29 9.19
C TYR A 284 9.23 9.88 7.74
N ASN A 285 8.79 10.63 6.75
CA ASN A 285 9.17 10.40 5.36
C ASN A 285 10.68 10.56 5.13
N LYS A 286 11.34 11.48 5.86
CA LYS A 286 12.80 11.59 5.85
C LYS A 286 13.45 10.34 6.49
N ALA A 287 12.94 9.87 7.62
CA ALA A 287 13.40 8.66 8.28
C ALA A 287 13.24 7.42 7.38
N ILE A 288 12.10 7.29 6.70
CA ILE A 288 11.86 6.23 5.71
C ILE A 288 12.90 6.28 4.60
N ARG A 289 13.17 7.46 4.02
CA ARG A 289 14.21 7.60 2.98
C ARG A 289 15.60 7.22 3.48
N ASN A 290 15.97 7.59 4.71
CA ASN A 290 17.24 7.17 5.31
C ASN A 290 17.35 5.64 5.40
N VAL A 291 16.27 4.96 5.75
CA VAL A 291 16.21 3.48 5.81
C VAL A 291 16.39 2.89 4.41
N VAL A 292 15.70 3.43 3.42
CA VAL A 292 15.78 2.95 2.04
C VAL A 292 17.19 3.16 1.46
N ASP A 293 17.81 4.32 1.71
CA ASP A 293 19.18 4.64 1.32
C ASP A 293 20.20 3.68 1.96
N TYR A 294 19.97 3.31 3.23
CA TYR A 294 20.80 2.30 3.88
C TYR A 294 20.78 0.97 3.12
N TYR A 295 19.59 0.44 2.79
CA TYR A 295 19.49 -0.83 2.06
C TYR A 295 19.96 -0.73 0.60
N ALA A 296 19.87 0.42 -0.04
CA ALA A 296 20.43 0.64 -1.37
C ALA A 296 21.95 0.60 -1.38
N SER A 297 22.59 1.09 -0.32
CA SER A 297 24.05 1.03 -0.15
C SER A 297 24.53 -0.36 0.33
N HIS A 298 23.66 -1.18 0.91
CA HIS A 298 23.95 -2.54 1.42
C HIS A 298 23.21 -3.60 0.60
N LYS A 299 23.43 -3.60 -0.71
CA LYS A 299 22.72 -4.48 -1.67
C LYS A 299 22.87 -5.96 -1.30
N SER A 300 21.78 -6.71 -1.56
CA SER A 300 21.69 -8.14 -1.37
C SER A 300 20.93 -8.77 -2.53
N ASP A 301 21.38 -9.90 -3.04
CA ASP A 301 20.69 -10.63 -4.11
C ASP A 301 19.36 -11.25 -3.65
N SER A 302 19.18 -11.42 -2.33
CA SER A 302 17.99 -12.06 -1.73
C SER A 302 17.08 -11.06 -0.98
N PHE A 303 17.44 -9.78 -0.89
CA PHE A 303 16.65 -8.79 -0.17
C PHE A 303 16.79 -7.40 -0.76
N ALA A 304 15.67 -6.73 -1.02
CA ALA A 304 15.66 -5.36 -1.48
C ALA A 304 14.53 -4.57 -0.81
N VAL A 305 14.78 -3.30 -0.52
CA VAL A 305 13.77 -2.35 -0.07
C VAL A 305 13.59 -1.30 -1.15
N MET A 306 12.41 -1.25 -1.76
CA MET A 306 12.01 -0.19 -2.67
C MET A 306 11.14 0.83 -1.94
N TYR A 307 11.12 2.05 -2.40
CA TYR A 307 10.31 3.13 -1.83
C TYR A 307 9.27 3.61 -2.83
N GLN A 308 8.05 3.79 -2.33
CA GLN A 308 7.02 4.55 -3.04
C GLN A 308 6.51 5.68 -2.15
N GLU A 309 6.61 6.89 -2.66
CA GLU A 309 6.06 8.06 -2.00
C GLU A 309 4.53 7.94 -1.92
N PHE A 310 3.96 8.38 -0.79
CA PHE A 310 2.53 8.35 -0.56
C PHE A 310 2.03 9.75 -0.20
N ASP A 311 2.44 10.75 -0.99
CA ASP A 311 2.01 12.15 -0.84
C ASP A 311 0.62 12.36 -1.46
N ILE A 312 -0.40 11.88 -0.77
CA ILE A 312 -1.80 12.04 -1.17
C ILE A 312 -2.30 13.44 -0.84
N ASP A 313 -2.94 14.08 -1.83
CA ASP A 313 -3.80 15.25 -1.62
C ASP A 313 -5.25 14.81 -1.40
N LEU A 314 -5.60 14.56 -0.14
CA LEU A 314 -6.97 14.18 0.20
C LEU A 314 -8.01 15.25 -0.15
N THR A 315 -7.62 16.53 -0.30
CA THR A 315 -8.56 17.60 -0.67
C THR A 315 -9.13 17.43 -2.07
N THR A 316 -8.49 16.64 -2.92
CA THR A 316 -8.96 16.30 -4.26
C THR A 316 -9.86 15.07 -4.29
N PHE A 317 -9.91 14.31 -3.19
CA PHE A 317 -10.69 13.08 -3.11
C PHE A 317 -12.17 13.37 -2.92
N PRO A 318 -13.06 12.59 -3.56
CA PRO A 318 -14.47 12.62 -3.24
C PRO A 318 -14.69 12.12 -1.82
N VAL A 319 -15.73 12.60 -1.15
CA VAL A 319 -16.02 12.20 0.24
C VAL A 319 -16.24 10.68 0.37
N GLU A 320 -16.79 10.03 -0.66
CA GLU A 320 -16.97 8.57 -0.72
C GLU A 320 -15.65 7.80 -0.87
N GLY A 321 -14.54 8.50 -1.06
CA GLY A 321 -13.19 7.95 -0.93
C GLY A 321 -12.86 7.58 0.51
N LEU A 322 -13.53 8.20 1.49
CA LEU A 322 -13.46 7.79 2.89
C LEU A 322 -14.58 6.81 3.24
N SER A 323 -14.32 5.95 4.21
CA SER A 323 -15.32 5.05 4.76
C SER A 323 -16.40 5.85 5.49
N ASN A 324 -17.66 5.50 5.28
CA ASN A 324 -18.76 6.07 6.06
C ASN A 324 -18.90 5.45 7.46
N VAL A 325 -18.01 4.56 7.86
CA VAL A 325 -17.92 4.04 9.23
C VAL A 325 -17.34 5.09 10.18
N ASP A 326 -16.33 5.86 9.72
CA ASP A 326 -15.58 6.80 10.57
C ASP A 326 -15.19 8.09 9.86
N CYS A 327 -15.34 8.17 8.54
CA CYS A 327 -14.86 9.29 7.73
C CYS A 327 -13.36 9.62 7.91
N PHE A 328 -12.60 8.61 8.20
CA PHE A 328 -11.16 8.66 8.43
C PHE A 328 -10.41 7.64 7.55
N HIS A 329 -10.81 6.39 7.58
CA HIS A 329 -10.19 5.32 6.82
C HIS A 329 -10.60 5.35 5.34
N PRO A 330 -9.76 4.84 4.43
CA PRO A 330 -10.11 4.74 3.02
C PRO A 330 -11.24 3.73 2.78
N SER A 331 -12.24 4.10 1.96
CA SER A 331 -13.24 3.18 1.44
C SER A 331 -12.64 2.27 0.36
N THR A 332 -13.41 1.26 -0.09
CA THR A 332 -13.01 0.43 -1.25
C THR A 332 -12.66 1.28 -2.47
N LYS A 333 -13.33 2.42 -2.67
CA LYS A 333 -13.04 3.36 -3.77
C LYS A 333 -11.61 3.89 -3.72
N SER A 334 -11.15 4.27 -2.54
CA SER A 334 -9.76 4.71 -2.34
C SER A 334 -8.77 3.55 -2.34
N HIS A 335 -9.14 2.39 -1.81
CA HIS A 335 -8.30 1.19 -1.92
C HIS A 335 -8.03 0.82 -3.39
N ASP A 336 -9.06 0.85 -4.25
CA ASP A 336 -8.94 0.60 -5.69
C ASP A 336 -8.02 1.63 -6.37
N PHE A 337 -8.19 2.91 -6.04
CA PHE A 337 -7.37 4.00 -6.57
C PHE A 337 -5.89 3.82 -6.16
N ILE A 338 -5.63 3.66 -4.87
CA ILE A 338 -4.28 3.47 -4.30
C ILE A 338 -3.59 2.25 -4.92
N THR A 339 -4.33 1.14 -5.07
CA THR A 339 -3.83 -0.06 -5.75
C THR A 339 -3.28 0.25 -7.14
N LYS A 340 -4.06 0.96 -7.96
CA LYS A 340 -3.67 1.30 -9.33
C LYS A 340 -2.45 2.20 -9.38
N ILE A 341 -2.36 3.19 -8.48
CA ILE A 341 -1.20 4.08 -8.39
C ILE A 341 0.06 3.28 -8.05
N PHE A 342 0.04 2.50 -6.98
CA PHE A 342 1.21 1.73 -6.57
C PHE A 342 1.59 0.63 -7.57
N TRP A 343 0.61 -0.04 -8.16
CA TRP A 343 0.84 -1.01 -9.21
C TRP A 343 1.55 -0.41 -10.42
N ASN A 344 1.05 0.72 -10.92
CA ASN A 344 1.61 1.39 -12.09
C ASN A 344 3.06 1.86 -11.86
N ASN A 345 3.41 2.13 -10.60
CA ASN A 345 4.73 2.59 -10.21
C ASN A 345 5.78 1.47 -10.04
N LEU A 346 5.37 0.18 -9.91
CA LEU A 346 6.29 -0.91 -9.59
C LEU A 346 7.49 -1.04 -10.51
N VAL A 347 7.33 -0.71 -11.79
CA VAL A 347 8.37 -0.86 -12.82
C VAL A 347 8.97 0.48 -13.25
N LEU A 348 8.52 1.58 -12.66
CA LEU A 348 9.06 2.91 -12.97
C LEU A 348 10.40 3.13 -12.26
N PRO A 349 11.34 3.87 -12.87
CA PRO A 349 12.53 4.32 -12.16
C PRO A 349 12.14 5.21 -10.97
N ALA A 350 12.97 5.23 -9.93
CA ALA A 350 12.73 5.99 -8.70
C ALA A 350 12.37 7.46 -8.96
N SER A 351 13.04 8.10 -9.91
CA SER A 351 12.79 9.49 -10.32
C SER A 351 11.39 9.75 -10.89
N LYS A 352 10.63 8.70 -11.21
CA LYS A 352 9.26 8.78 -11.76
C LYS A 352 8.19 8.17 -10.83
N ARG A 353 8.58 7.72 -9.65
CA ARG A 353 7.68 7.10 -8.67
C ARG A 353 7.21 8.04 -7.57
N GLY A 354 7.64 9.26 -7.57
CA GLY A 354 7.26 10.27 -6.59
C GLY A 354 6.33 11.31 -7.19
N GLY A 355 5.86 12.19 -6.32
CA GLY A 355 5.02 13.33 -6.66
C GLY A 355 3.68 13.26 -5.94
N ARG A 356 2.99 14.41 -5.94
CA ARG A 356 1.68 14.55 -5.31
C ARG A 356 0.65 13.68 -6.02
N ILE A 357 -0.08 12.89 -5.25
CA ILE A 357 -1.13 11.99 -5.72
C ILE A 357 -2.46 12.72 -5.57
N GLU A 358 -3.02 13.16 -6.66
CA GLU A 358 -4.35 13.77 -6.75
C GLU A 358 -5.36 12.75 -7.24
N TRP A 359 -6.63 12.89 -6.83
CA TRP A 359 -7.69 11.99 -7.28
C TRP A 359 -7.91 12.06 -8.79
N GLU A 360 -8.01 10.92 -9.41
CA GLU A 360 -8.36 10.74 -10.80
C GLU A 360 -9.38 9.60 -10.95
N ASP A 361 -10.55 9.88 -11.53
CA ASP A 361 -11.66 8.91 -11.62
C ASP A 361 -11.36 7.68 -12.47
N ASN A 362 -10.46 7.80 -13.45
CA ASN A 362 -10.26 6.80 -14.48
C ASN A 362 -8.81 6.32 -14.59
N VAL A 363 -8.14 6.14 -13.47
CA VAL A 363 -6.78 5.57 -13.47
C VAL A 363 -6.80 4.20 -14.12
N GLY A 364 -6.05 4.05 -15.20
CA GLY A 364 -5.87 2.78 -15.90
C GLY A 364 -4.88 1.87 -15.15
N ILE A 365 -5.03 0.57 -15.36
CA ILE A 365 -4.13 -0.47 -14.83
C ILE A 365 -3.09 -0.78 -15.88
N ARG A 366 -1.82 -0.59 -15.57
CA ARG A 366 -0.71 -0.94 -16.45
C ARG A 366 -0.63 -2.46 -16.66
N CYS A 367 -0.62 -2.90 -17.91
CA CYS A 367 -0.24 -4.27 -18.25
C CYS A 367 1.28 -4.40 -18.30
N PHE A 368 1.83 -5.40 -17.64
CA PHE A 368 3.26 -5.67 -17.68
C PHE A 368 3.65 -6.48 -18.92
N GLU A 369 4.89 -6.28 -19.33
CA GLU A 369 5.52 -6.92 -20.50
C GLU A 369 6.68 -7.81 -20.06
N GLU A 370 7.18 -8.70 -20.94
CA GLU A 370 8.25 -9.66 -20.62
C GLU A 370 9.55 -8.97 -20.17
N ASN A 371 9.78 -7.74 -20.60
CA ASN A 371 10.98 -6.96 -20.26
C ASN A 371 10.80 -6.10 -19.01
N ASP A 372 9.58 -5.96 -18.50
CA ASP A 372 9.37 -5.21 -17.25
C ASP A 372 10.00 -5.94 -16.06
N ARG A 373 10.62 -5.17 -15.16
CA ARG A 373 11.17 -5.66 -13.90
C ARG A 373 10.64 -4.79 -12.78
N ILE A 374 10.35 -5.42 -11.63
CA ILE A 374 10.10 -4.68 -10.41
C ILE A 374 11.34 -3.83 -10.13
N ASN A 375 11.16 -2.51 -10.10
CA ASN A 375 12.29 -1.61 -9.98
C ASN A 375 12.64 -1.41 -8.50
N THR A 376 13.68 -2.10 -8.06
CA THR A 376 14.23 -2.01 -6.70
C THR A 376 15.28 -0.90 -6.56
N ASN A 377 15.64 -0.21 -7.63
CA ASN A 377 16.55 0.94 -7.55
C ASN A 377 15.81 2.14 -6.97
N ILE A 378 16.47 2.82 -6.04
CA ILE A 378 15.95 4.01 -5.34
C ILE A 378 16.63 5.30 -5.83
N HIS A 379 17.74 5.18 -6.53
CA HIS A 379 18.41 6.30 -7.19
C HIS A 379 18.07 6.32 -8.68
N PRO A 380 17.96 7.52 -9.28
CA PRO A 380 17.66 7.68 -10.70
C PRO A 380 18.71 7.07 -11.62
#